data_22b622b10a761894ddc149d671acd4bc
#
_entry.id   22b622b10a761894ddc149d671acd4bc
#
_cell.length_a   1.000
_cell.length_b   1.000
_cell.length_c   1.000
_cell.angle_alpha   90.00
_cell.angle_beta   90.00
_cell.angle_gamma   90.00
#
_symmetry.space_group_name_H-M   'P 1'
#
loop_
_entity.id
_entity.type
_entity.pdbx_description
1 polymer ?
#
loop_
_entity_poly.entity_id
_entity_poly.type
_entity_poly.pdbx_seq_one_letter_code
_entity_poly.pdbx_strand_id
1 'polypeptide(L)'
;MKQATKKSGIWLGKMELSELSQIANKKGPVTAPINAGTLGGPYLTKLKGRGMEFAEARSYQPGDDVRHIDWRVTARTGRTHTKLFREERERPVMLVLDLARPMFFGSRQRLKSVQAARIAALMGWRALLRGDRVGGVMYSEKMHREFKPRGDRRHFLRLLSNIISEHNRVVDEMTKGEWNFVSKFLFAEALRRVRHVVQPGSLVYIFSDFSGFNAECRKHLFQLSKHSQLEAYIISDPLEKEAPPSGRYAMSDGEATAWVNSGNSKTRQIYTSTFDEQLKKLELELRLCRVSLKMLSTVDNVSHI
;
A
#
# COMPACT_ATOMS: atom_id res chain seq x y z
N MET A 1 22.47 10.02 -31.41
CA MET A 1 21.92 10.54 -30.14
C MET A 1 22.14 9.48 -29.06
N LYS A 2 23.06 9.73 -28.12
CA LYS A 2 23.33 8.82 -27.00
C LYS A 2 22.09 8.81 -26.08
N GLN A 3 21.46 7.65 -25.92
CA GLN A 3 20.45 7.47 -24.86
C GLN A 3 21.17 7.75 -23.53
N ALA A 4 20.85 8.87 -22.90
CA ALA A 4 21.28 9.15 -21.54
C ALA A 4 20.78 8.01 -20.66
N THR A 5 21.69 7.31 -20.01
CA THR A 5 21.40 6.20 -19.10
C THR A 5 20.46 6.77 -18.04
N LYS A 6 19.18 6.40 -18.09
CA LYS A 6 18.16 6.87 -17.14
C LYS A 6 18.61 6.47 -15.74
N LYS A 7 18.92 7.46 -14.87
CA LYS A 7 19.45 7.21 -13.52
C LYS A 7 18.43 6.42 -12.70
N SER A 8 18.84 5.27 -12.16
CA SER A 8 18.10 4.53 -11.13
C SER A 8 17.74 5.47 -9.98
N GLY A 9 16.51 5.39 -9.49
CA GLY A 9 15.99 6.25 -8.40
C GLY A 9 15.16 7.44 -8.86
N ILE A 10 15.25 7.88 -10.13
CA ILE A 10 14.39 8.91 -10.73
C ILE A 10 13.41 8.27 -11.70
N TRP A 11 13.87 7.33 -12.51
CA TRP A 11 13.10 6.61 -13.50
C TRP A 11 12.77 5.21 -13.01
N LEU A 12 11.54 4.76 -13.25
CA LEU A 12 11.14 3.38 -12.97
C LEU A 12 11.45 2.46 -14.16
N GLY A 13 12.11 1.33 -13.87
CA GLY A 13 12.40 0.27 -14.82
C GLY A 13 11.51 -0.96 -14.62
N LYS A 14 11.17 -1.66 -15.74
CA LYS A 14 10.41 -2.92 -15.66
C LYS A 14 11.14 -4.00 -14.86
N MET A 15 12.45 -4.12 -15.04
CA MET A 15 13.25 -5.11 -14.32
C MET A 15 13.24 -4.86 -12.82
N GLU A 16 13.38 -3.59 -12.39
CA GLU A 16 13.39 -3.21 -10.99
C GLU A 16 12.14 -3.69 -10.23
N LEU A 17 10.93 -3.48 -10.77
CA LEU A 17 9.68 -3.90 -10.13
C LEU A 17 9.42 -5.41 -10.26
N SER A 18 9.93 -6.06 -11.32
CA SER A 18 9.79 -7.51 -11.49
C SER A 18 10.73 -8.30 -10.59
N GLU A 19 11.94 -7.82 -10.34
CA GLU A 19 12.92 -8.44 -9.42
C GLU A 19 12.41 -8.50 -7.97
N LEU A 20 11.52 -7.60 -7.58
CA LEU A 20 10.87 -7.65 -6.27
C LEU A 20 10.04 -8.91 -6.06
N SER A 21 9.64 -9.62 -7.14
CA SER A 21 9.01 -10.93 -7.03
C SER A 21 9.93 -11.98 -6.39
N GLN A 22 11.24 -11.91 -6.63
CA GLN A 22 12.22 -12.80 -6.03
C GLN A 22 12.38 -12.52 -4.53
N ILE A 23 12.33 -11.24 -4.14
CA ILE A 23 12.38 -10.82 -2.74
C ILE A 23 11.10 -11.28 -2.01
N ALA A 24 9.93 -11.15 -2.66
CA ALA A 24 8.67 -11.63 -2.13
C ALA A 24 8.71 -13.14 -1.86
N ASN A 25 9.26 -13.93 -2.79
CA ASN A 25 9.41 -15.38 -2.66
C ASN A 25 10.33 -15.80 -1.49
N LYS A 26 11.45 -15.10 -1.28
CA LYS A 26 12.44 -15.45 -0.24
C LYS A 26 11.92 -15.28 1.18
N LYS A 27 11.05 -14.31 1.42
CA LYS A 27 10.52 -14.01 2.77
C LYS A 27 9.25 -14.80 3.12
N GLY A 28 8.71 -15.57 2.18
CA GLY A 28 7.47 -16.29 2.38
C GLY A 28 6.23 -15.39 2.49
N PRO A 29 5.04 -15.97 2.60
CA PRO A 29 3.82 -15.20 2.81
C PRO A 29 3.86 -14.54 4.19
N VAL A 30 3.79 -13.20 4.23
CA VAL A 30 3.52 -12.48 5.48
C VAL A 30 2.08 -12.79 5.86
N THR A 31 1.90 -13.65 6.85
CA THR A 31 0.60 -13.84 7.48
C THR A 31 0.27 -12.55 8.24
N ALA A 32 -0.44 -11.64 7.59
CA ALA A 32 -1.06 -10.54 8.30
C ALA A 32 -2.03 -11.17 9.30
N PRO A 33 -1.93 -10.87 10.62
CA PRO A 33 -2.92 -11.34 11.56
C PRO A 33 -4.28 -10.82 11.06
N ILE A 34 -5.18 -11.73 10.76
CA ILE A 34 -6.57 -11.40 10.56
C ILE A 34 -7.00 -10.89 11.93
N ASN A 35 -7.12 -9.57 12.11
CA ASN A 35 -7.76 -9.03 13.29
C ASN A 35 -9.20 -9.55 13.27
N ALA A 36 -9.44 -10.60 14.03
CA ALA A 36 -10.73 -11.26 14.20
C ALA A 36 -11.80 -10.36 14.87
N GLY A 37 -11.55 -9.04 14.91
CA GLY A 37 -12.36 -8.06 15.62
C GLY A 37 -13.40 -7.32 14.78
N THR A 38 -13.46 -7.51 13.45
CA THR A 38 -14.46 -6.79 12.64
C THR A 38 -15.07 -7.73 11.60
N LEU A 39 -16.25 -8.24 11.88
CA LEU A 39 -17.12 -9.06 11.04
C LEU A 39 -16.71 -10.54 10.92
N GLY A 40 -17.04 -11.32 11.92
CA GLY A 40 -17.11 -12.75 11.83
C GLY A 40 -16.53 -13.41 13.05
N GLY A 41 -17.38 -13.68 14.01
CA GLY A 41 -17.16 -14.80 14.91
C GLY A 41 -16.95 -16.08 14.06
N PRO A 42 -16.52 -17.20 14.66
CA PRO A 42 -16.28 -18.45 13.96
C PRO A 42 -17.60 -19.00 13.41
N TYR A 43 -18.13 -18.38 12.38
CA TYR A 43 -19.23 -18.97 11.62
C TYR A 43 -18.62 -20.01 10.68
N LEU A 44 -18.69 -21.23 11.12
CA LEU A 44 -18.60 -22.44 10.28
C LEU A 44 -19.74 -22.36 9.25
N THR A 45 -19.46 -21.73 8.11
CA THR A 45 -20.45 -21.69 7.03
C THR A 45 -20.55 -23.08 6.40
N LYS A 46 -21.75 -23.66 6.47
CA LYS A 46 -22.13 -24.95 5.82
C LYS A 46 -22.18 -24.85 4.29
N LEU A 47 -21.47 -23.94 3.66
CA LEU A 47 -21.52 -23.75 2.21
C LEU A 47 -20.38 -24.53 1.52
N LYS A 48 -20.78 -25.47 0.67
CA LYS A 48 -19.90 -26.17 -0.26
C LYS A 48 -19.33 -25.16 -1.28
N GLY A 49 -18.00 -24.86 -1.21
CA GLY A 49 -17.28 -24.04 -2.17
C GLY A 49 -15.95 -24.71 -2.56
N ARG A 50 -15.47 -24.46 -3.77
CA ARG A 50 -14.12 -24.80 -4.20
C ARG A 50 -13.11 -24.06 -3.31
N GLY A 51 -12.16 -24.77 -2.70
CA GLY A 51 -11.07 -24.20 -1.91
C GLY A 51 -11.16 -24.42 -0.40
N MET A 52 -11.69 -25.58 0.05
CA MET A 52 -11.60 -25.98 1.45
C MET A 52 -10.34 -26.83 1.66
N GLU A 53 -9.38 -26.28 2.40
CA GLU A 53 -8.18 -26.99 2.83
C GLU A 53 -8.42 -27.67 4.19
N PHE A 54 -7.97 -28.92 4.34
CA PHE A 54 -8.02 -29.61 5.63
C PHE A 54 -7.18 -28.84 6.66
N ALA A 55 -7.79 -28.36 7.72
CA ALA A 55 -7.11 -27.62 8.79
C ALA A 55 -6.66 -28.56 9.92
N GLU A 56 -7.62 -29.29 10.51
CA GLU A 56 -7.38 -30.22 11.63
C GLU A 56 -8.54 -31.21 11.79
N ALA A 57 -8.29 -32.27 12.58
CA ALA A 57 -9.34 -33.16 13.04
C ALA A 57 -9.63 -32.90 14.52
N ARG A 58 -10.92 -32.64 14.87
CA ARG A 58 -11.37 -32.54 16.27
C ARG A 58 -12.34 -33.66 16.60
N SER A 59 -12.57 -33.89 17.90
CA SER A 59 -13.61 -34.83 18.34
C SER A 59 -14.97 -34.41 17.80
N TYR A 60 -15.74 -35.37 17.27
CA TYR A 60 -17.09 -35.17 16.78
C TYR A 60 -18.01 -34.65 17.89
N GLN A 61 -18.85 -33.69 17.58
CA GLN A 61 -19.91 -33.18 18.45
C GLN A 61 -21.26 -33.41 17.80
N PRO A 62 -22.33 -33.70 18.59
CA PRO A 62 -23.67 -33.82 18.07
C PRO A 62 -24.06 -32.55 17.28
N GLY A 63 -24.46 -32.75 16.01
CA GLY A 63 -24.75 -31.65 15.08
C GLY A 63 -23.68 -31.40 14.00
N ASP A 64 -22.51 -32.03 14.10
CA ASP A 64 -21.51 -32.04 13.02
C ASP A 64 -22.01 -32.88 11.82
N ASP A 65 -21.62 -32.47 10.60
CA ASP A 65 -21.95 -33.22 9.40
C ASP A 65 -21.14 -34.54 9.35
N VAL A 66 -21.85 -35.67 9.39
CA VAL A 66 -21.29 -37.04 9.38
C VAL A 66 -20.42 -37.31 8.15
N ARG A 67 -20.60 -36.55 7.04
CA ARG A 67 -19.80 -36.67 5.83
C ARG A 67 -18.35 -36.19 6.02
N HIS A 68 -18.13 -35.40 7.06
CA HIS A 68 -16.81 -34.87 7.39
C HIS A 68 -16.08 -35.70 8.45
N ILE A 69 -16.60 -36.89 8.82
CA ILE A 69 -15.89 -37.78 9.74
C ILE A 69 -14.58 -38.25 9.12
N ASP A 70 -13.50 -38.13 9.88
CA ASP A 70 -12.20 -38.67 9.53
C ASP A 70 -12.09 -40.13 10.00
N TRP A 71 -12.53 -41.04 9.15
CA TRP A 71 -12.52 -42.45 9.46
C TRP A 71 -11.14 -43.00 9.80
N ARG A 72 -10.06 -42.40 9.24
CA ARG A 72 -8.69 -42.82 9.48
C ARG A 72 -8.24 -42.48 10.89
N VAL A 73 -8.52 -41.25 11.34
CA VAL A 73 -8.22 -40.80 12.70
C VAL A 73 -9.13 -41.52 13.70
N THR A 74 -10.40 -41.67 13.39
CA THR A 74 -11.39 -42.38 14.21
C THR A 74 -10.97 -43.82 14.45
N ALA A 75 -10.55 -44.54 13.42
CA ALA A 75 -10.08 -45.93 13.56
C ALA A 75 -8.83 -46.08 14.46
N ARG A 76 -7.95 -45.08 14.42
CA ARG A 76 -6.71 -45.07 15.21
C ARG A 76 -6.93 -44.71 16.68
N THR A 77 -7.86 -43.78 16.94
CA THR A 77 -8.06 -43.23 18.30
C THR A 77 -9.21 -43.86 19.06
N GLY A 78 -10.07 -44.65 18.37
CA GLY A 78 -11.29 -45.24 18.95
C GLY A 78 -12.40 -44.24 19.27
N ARG A 79 -12.22 -42.96 18.92
CA ARG A 79 -13.19 -41.88 19.13
C ARG A 79 -13.51 -41.20 17.80
N THR A 80 -14.80 -40.88 17.57
CA THR A 80 -15.22 -40.23 16.32
C THR A 80 -14.60 -38.86 16.21
N HIS A 81 -13.89 -38.61 15.10
CA HIS A 81 -13.29 -37.28 14.76
C HIS A 81 -13.91 -36.76 13.48
N THR A 82 -14.11 -35.43 13.46
CA THR A 82 -14.58 -34.71 12.28
C THR A 82 -13.45 -33.84 11.71
N LYS A 83 -13.38 -33.76 10.37
CA LYS A 83 -12.45 -32.88 9.66
C LYS A 83 -12.94 -31.46 9.72
N LEU A 84 -12.12 -30.57 10.25
CA LEU A 84 -12.32 -29.13 10.10
C LEU A 84 -11.63 -28.67 8.83
N PHE A 85 -12.37 -27.97 8.02
CA PHE A 85 -11.85 -27.36 6.80
C PHE A 85 -11.74 -25.85 7.01
N ARG A 86 -10.63 -25.27 6.57
CA ARG A 86 -10.46 -23.83 6.46
C ARG A 86 -10.79 -23.41 5.03
N GLU A 87 -11.73 -22.50 4.88
CA GLU A 87 -12.00 -21.90 3.59
C GLU A 87 -10.82 -20.98 3.22
N GLU A 88 -10.07 -21.36 2.19
CA GLU A 88 -9.05 -20.50 1.61
C GLU A 88 -9.76 -19.42 0.78
N ARG A 89 -10.00 -18.26 1.40
CA ARG A 89 -10.62 -17.13 0.70
C ARG A 89 -9.55 -16.30 0.03
N GLU A 90 -9.55 -16.32 -1.31
CA GLU A 90 -8.84 -15.34 -2.10
C GLU A 90 -9.30 -13.93 -1.68
N ARG A 91 -8.43 -13.21 -1.00
CA ARG A 91 -8.75 -11.85 -0.53
C ARG A 91 -8.51 -10.84 -1.64
N PRO A 92 -9.43 -9.89 -1.91
CA PRO A 92 -9.13 -8.79 -2.79
C PRO A 92 -8.11 -7.84 -2.10
N VAL A 93 -7.01 -7.55 -2.78
CA VAL A 93 -5.97 -6.60 -2.35
C VAL A 93 -5.96 -5.44 -3.33
N MET A 94 -6.10 -4.22 -2.81
CA MET A 94 -6.09 -3.00 -3.61
C MET A 94 -4.86 -2.14 -3.27
N LEU A 95 -4.07 -1.82 -4.29
CA LEU A 95 -2.91 -0.95 -4.18
C LEU A 95 -3.31 0.45 -4.63
N VAL A 96 -3.38 1.40 -3.72
CA VAL A 96 -3.69 2.82 -4.01
C VAL A 96 -2.38 3.58 -4.06
N LEU A 97 -1.98 4.02 -5.26
CA LEU A 97 -0.70 4.67 -5.51
C LEU A 97 -0.89 6.14 -5.87
N ASP A 98 -0.31 6.98 -5.06
CA ASP A 98 -0.21 8.42 -5.28
C ASP A 98 0.96 8.72 -6.22
N LEU A 99 0.64 9.33 -7.36
CA LEU A 99 1.59 9.85 -8.34
C LEU A 99 1.38 11.36 -8.57
N ALA A 100 0.85 12.06 -7.55
CA ALA A 100 0.75 13.51 -7.55
C ALA A 100 2.14 14.15 -7.36
N ARG A 101 2.23 15.40 -7.76
CA ARG A 101 3.50 16.17 -7.75
C ARG A 101 4.32 16.08 -6.46
N PRO A 102 3.75 16.16 -5.24
CA PRO A 102 4.54 16.06 -4.01
C PRO A 102 5.31 14.74 -3.89
N MET A 103 4.85 13.67 -4.55
CA MET A 103 5.50 12.37 -4.57
C MET A 103 6.76 12.32 -5.45
N PHE A 104 6.99 13.33 -6.31
CA PHE A 104 8.18 13.41 -7.18
C PHE A 104 9.32 14.21 -6.52
N PHE A 105 9.43 14.11 -5.20
CA PHE A 105 10.51 14.66 -4.42
C PHE A 105 11.42 13.55 -3.89
N GLY A 106 12.72 13.84 -3.81
CA GLY A 106 13.73 12.95 -3.23
C GLY A 106 15.09 13.62 -3.21
N SER A 107 15.77 13.58 -2.07
CA SER A 107 17.03 14.31 -1.85
C SER A 107 18.30 13.46 -1.96
N ARG A 108 18.18 12.12 -1.86
CA ARG A 108 19.37 11.24 -1.78
C ARG A 108 19.34 10.13 -2.83
N GLN A 109 18.61 9.04 -2.58
CA GLN A 109 18.70 7.84 -3.40
C GLN A 109 17.63 7.77 -4.49
N ARG A 110 16.37 8.11 -4.15
CA ARG A 110 15.23 7.98 -5.07
C ARG A 110 14.10 8.94 -4.74
N LEU A 111 13.19 9.12 -5.69
CA LEU A 111 11.96 9.88 -5.48
C LEU A 111 11.00 9.10 -4.57
N LYS A 112 10.13 9.80 -3.84
CA LYS A 112 9.04 9.19 -3.04
C LYS A 112 8.15 8.31 -3.91
N SER A 113 7.81 8.74 -5.13
CA SER A 113 7.01 7.98 -6.09
C SER A 113 7.68 6.66 -6.52
N VAL A 114 9.01 6.64 -6.69
CA VAL A 114 9.78 5.40 -6.96
C VAL A 114 9.69 4.46 -5.76
N GLN A 115 9.87 4.97 -4.54
CA GLN A 115 9.80 4.18 -3.32
C GLN A 115 8.38 3.60 -3.12
N ALA A 116 7.34 4.43 -3.34
CA ALA A 116 5.96 4.00 -3.30
C ALA A 116 5.67 2.87 -4.31
N ALA A 117 6.13 3.01 -5.55
CA ALA A 117 5.96 1.98 -6.58
C ALA A 117 6.67 0.66 -6.23
N ARG A 118 7.86 0.73 -5.60
CA ARG A 118 8.63 -0.44 -5.16
C ARG A 118 7.91 -1.20 -4.06
N ILE A 119 7.42 -0.51 -3.02
CA ILE A 119 6.69 -1.18 -1.94
C ILE A 119 5.33 -1.69 -2.42
N ALA A 120 4.63 -0.96 -3.28
CA ALA A 120 3.39 -1.41 -3.89
C ALA A 120 3.61 -2.70 -4.71
N ALA A 121 4.67 -2.77 -5.52
CA ALA A 121 5.03 -3.96 -6.26
C ALA A 121 5.35 -5.14 -5.33
N LEU A 122 6.13 -4.92 -4.27
CA LEU A 122 6.45 -5.97 -3.29
C LEU A 122 5.19 -6.50 -2.59
N MET A 123 4.29 -5.62 -2.12
CA MET A 123 3.03 -6.02 -1.48
C MET A 123 2.12 -6.78 -2.45
N GLY A 124 2.05 -6.34 -3.71
CA GLY A 124 1.28 -7.03 -4.74
C GLY A 124 1.82 -8.42 -5.07
N TRP A 125 3.16 -8.58 -5.19
CA TRP A 125 3.78 -9.89 -5.37
C TRP A 125 3.51 -10.84 -4.19
N ARG A 126 3.63 -10.33 -2.95
CA ARG A 126 3.31 -11.10 -1.75
C ARG A 126 1.85 -11.54 -1.69
N ALA A 127 0.94 -10.65 -2.11
CA ALA A 127 -0.48 -10.97 -2.17
C ALA A 127 -0.75 -12.10 -3.19
N LEU A 128 -0.20 -12.02 -4.40
CA LEU A 128 -0.33 -13.09 -5.40
C LEU A 128 0.26 -14.42 -4.93
N LEU A 129 1.37 -14.41 -4.17
CA LEU A 129 1.96 -15.63 -3.61
C LEU A 129 1.08 -16.29 -2.55
N ARG A 130 0.20 -15.54 -1.89
CA ARG A 130 -0.82 -16.05 -0.96
C ARG A 130 -2.08 -16.54 -1.66
N GLY A 131 -2.16 -16.44 -2.99
CA GLY A 131 -3.38 -16.73 -3.73
C GLY A 131 -4.39 -15.57 -3.75
N ASP A 132 -4.04 -14.39 -3.22
CA ASP A 132 -4.91 -13.23 -3.19
C ASP A 132 -5.12 -12.62 -4.60
N ARG A 133 -6.23 -11.89 -4.78
CA ARG A 133 -6.53 -11.16 -6.02
C ARG A 133 -6.03 -9.72 -5.90
N VAL A 134 -5.13 -9.28 -6.79
CA VAL A 134 -4.52 -7.95 -6.74
C VAL A 134 -5.12 -7.04 -7.80
N GLY A 135 -5.55 -5.88 -7.36
CA GLY A 135 -5.95 -4.73 -8.18
C GLY A 135 -5.23 -3.46 -7.74
N GLY A 136 -5.58 -2.34 -8.33
CA GLY A 136 -4.98 -1.07 -7.94
C GLY A 136 -5.73 0.14 -8.47
N VAL A 137 -5.49 1.24 -7.81
CA VAL A 137 -5.88 2.59 -8.23
C VAL A 137 -4.63 3.44 -8.23
N MET A 138 -4.35 4.08 -9.34
CA MET A 138 -3.28 5.08 -9.43
C MET A 138 -3.88 6.40 -9.87
N TYR A 139 -3.36 7.48 -9.34
CA TYR A 139 -3.83 8.82 -9.67
C TYR A 139 -2.68 9.83 -9.70
N SER A 140 -2.82 10.78 -10.57
CA SER A 140 -2.00 11.99 -10.70
C SER A 140 -2.92 13.16 -11.04
N GLU A 141 -2.39 14.36 -11.18
CA GLU A 141 -3.18 15.55 -11.56
C GLU A 141 -3.92 15.39 -12.90
N LYS A 142 -3.37 14.59 -13.80
CA LYS A 142 -3.90 14.41 -15.15
C LYS A 142 -4.53 13.03 -15.38
N MET A 143 -4.40 12.10 -14.43
CA MET A 143 -4.79 10.72 -14.65
C MET A 143 -5.38 10.06 -13.40
N HIS A 144 -6.40 9.24 -13.64
CA HIS A 144 -6.92 8.29 -12.68
C HIS A 144 -7.18 6.97 -13.42
N ARG A 145 -6.56 5.89 -12.94
CA ARG A 145 -6.75 4.55 -13.49
C ARG A 145 -7.06 3.53 -12.42
N GLU A 146 -7.95 2.63 -12.76
CA GLU A 146 -8.44 1.57 -11.88
C GLU A 146 -8.21 0.20 -12.51
N PHE A 147 -7.74 -0.74 -11.69
CA PHE A 147 -7.55 -2.14 -12.04
C PHE A 147 -8.32 -3.00 -11.05
N LYS A 148 -9.32 -3.73 -11.53
CA LYS A 148 -10.10 -4.64 -10.69
C LYS A 148 -9.21 -5.78 -10.18
N PRO A 149 -9.41 -6.27 -8.92
CA PRO A 149 -8.62 -7.35 -8.35
C PRO A 149 -8.72 -8.66 -9.16
N ARG A 150 -7.57 -9.21 -9.56
CA ARG A 150 -7.45 -10.51 -10.25
C ARG A 150 -6.27 -11.30 -9.70
N GLY A 151 -6.38 -12.64 -9.67
CA GLY A 151 -5.33 -13.56 -9.18
C GLY A 151 -4.27 -13.89 -10.22
N ASP A 152 -4.33 -13.34 -11.44
CA ASP A 152 -3.39 -13.69 -12.49
C ASP A 152 -2.16 -12.76 -12.55
N ARG A 153 -0.98 -13.36 -12.70
CA ARG A 153 0.30 -12.66 -12.81
C ARG A 153 0.35 -11.68 -14.00
N ARG A 154 -0.29 -12.01 -15.11
CA ARG A 154 -0.27 -11.14 -16.31
C ARG A 154 -1.03 -9.85 -16.06
N HIS A 155 -2.15 -9.93 -15.34
CA HIS A 155 -2.91 -8.74 -14.93
C HIS A 155 -2.07 -7.83 -14.03
N PHE A 156 -1.36 -8.38 -13.04
CA PHE A 156 -0.50 -7.60 -12.16
C PHE A 156 0.68 -6.97 -12.91
N LEU A 157 1.31 -7.67 -13.84
CA LEU A 157 2.36 -7.10 -14.69
C LEU A 157 1.85 -5.94 -15.55
N ARG A 158 0.58 -5.98 -16.02
CA ARG A 158 -0.04 -4.84 -16.71
C ARG A 158 -0.20 -3.65 -15.77
N LEU A 159 -0.65 -3.87 -14.53
CA LEU A 159 -0.73 -2.83 -13.50
C LEU A 159 0.64 -2.18 -13.28
N LEU A 160 1.69 -2.97 -13.06
CA LEU A 160 3.06 -2.46 -12.90
C LEU A 160 3.54 -1.70 -14.14
N SER A 161 3.25 -2.18 -15.35
CA SER A 161 3.60 -1.46 -16.59
C SER A 161 2.91 -0.11 -16.69
N ASN A 162 1.66 0.00 -16.23
CA ASN A 162 0.94 1.28 -16.21
C ASN A 162 1.52 2.24 -15.15
N ILE A 163 1.92 1.73 -13.96
CA ILE A 163 2.63 2.53 -12.96
C ILE A 163 3.90 3.12 -13.56
N ILE A 164 4.72 2.29 -14.21
CA ILE A 164 5.98 2.71 -14.84
C ILE A 164 5.74 3.76 -15.93
N SER A 165 4.76 3.51 -16.79
CA SER A 165 4.43 4.43 -17.89
C SER A 165 3.99 5.79 -17.38
N GLU A 166 3.08 5.82 -16.39
CA GLU A 166 2.57 7.07 -15.82
C GLU A 166 3.65 7.81 -15.04
N HIS A 167 4.38 7.10 -14.17
CA HIS A 167 5.49 7.69 -13.44
C HIS A 167 6.52 8.36 -14.37
N ASN A 168 6.96 7.63 -15.39
CA ASN A 168 7.96 8.14 -16.33
C ASN A 168 7.41 9.30 -17.18
N ARG A 169 6.12 9.29 -17.53
CA ARG A 169 5.46 10.42 -18.21
C ARG A 169 5.52 11.69 -17.34
N VAL A 170 5.20 11.55 -16.05
CA VAL A 170 5.25 12.67 -15.10
C VAL A 170 6.67 13.22 -14.96
N VAL A 171 7.69 12.33 -14.84
CA VAL A 171 9.10 12.75 -14.79
C VAL A 171 9.51 13.49 -16.09
N ASP A 172 9.06 13.01 -17.26
CA ASP A 172 9.34 13.67 -18.54
C ASP A 172 8.70 15.07 -18.60
N GLU A 173 7.46 15.24 -18.12
CA GLU A 173 6.78 16.55 -18.06
C GLU A 173 7.50 17.50 -17.09
N MET A 174 7.89 17.02 -15.92
CA MET A 174 8.64 17.83 -14.95
C MET A 174 9.98 18.30 -15.50
N THR A 175 10.72 17.45 -16.20
CA THR A 175 12.01 17.81 -16.80
C THR A 175 11.88 18.82 -17.93
N LYS A 176 10.73 18.89 -18.59
CA LYS A 176 10.43 19.89 -19.62
C LYS A 176 9.86 21.21 -19.05
N GLY A 177 9.59 21.27 -17.75
CA GLY A 177 8.96 22.44 -17.13
C GLY A 177 7.46 22.59 -17.47
N GLU A 178 6.81 21.53 -17.96
CA GLU A 178 5.41 21.54 -18.39
C GLU A 178 4.40 21.30 -17.26
N TRP A 179 4.88 21.26 -16.02
CA TRP A 179 4.08 20.87 -14.85
C TRP A 179 3.61 22.08 -14.05
N ASN A 180 2.34 22.45 -14.20
CA ASN A 180 1.84 23.74 -13.71
C ASN A 180 0.74 23.70 -12.64
N PHE A 181 0.22 22.54 -12.18
CA PHE A 181 -0.93 22.58 -11.27
C PHE A 181 -0.97 21.47 -10.24
N VAL A 182 -1.29 21.81 -8.97
CA VAL A 182 -1.57 20.86 -7.88
C VAL A 182 -2.99 21.10 -7.36
N SER A 183 -3.87 20.12 -7.49
CA SER A 183 -5.20 20.20 -6.90
C SER A 183 -5.16 19.78 -5.42
N LYS A 184 -5.55 20.67 -4.52
CA LYS A 184 -5.69 20.39 -3.06
C LYS A 184 -6.72 19.28 -2.75
N PHE A 185 -7.60 18.97 -3.69
CA PHE A 185 -8.67 17.98 -3.52
C PHE A 185 -8.37 16.62 -4.20
N LEU A 186 -7.22 16.50 -4.84
CA LEU A 186 -6.88 15.32 -5.64
C LEU A 186 -6.93 14.03 -4.81
N PHE A 187 -6.37 14.04 -3.60
CA PHE A 187 -6.35 12.88 -2.73
C PHE A 187 -7.75 12.49 -2.24
N ALA A 188 -8.58 13.45 -1.85
CA ALA A 188 -9.97 13.19 -1.45
C ALA A 188 -10.79 12.59 -2.59
N GLU A 189 -10.64 13.12 -3.81
CA GLU A 189 -11.32 12.59 -5.01
C GLU A 189 -10.83 11.17 -5.33
N ALA A 190 -9.54 10.89 -5.23
CA ALA A 190 -9.00 9.55 -5.38
C ALA A 190 -9.60 8.57 -4.36
N LEU A 191 -9.65 8.94 -3.08
CA LEU A 191 -10.26 8.12 -2.03
C LEU A 191 -11.77 7.91 -2.25
N ARG A 192 -12.48 8.93 -2.74
CA ARG A 192 -13.89 8.81 -3.14
C ARG A 192 -14.06 7.70 -4.18
N ARG A 193 -13.23 7.69 -5.22
CA ARG A 193 -13.28 6.67 -6.28
C ARG A 193 -12.86 5.30 -5.77
N VAL A 194 -11.82 5.21 -4.95
CA VAL A 194 -11.38 3.96 -4.29
C VAL A 194 -12.55 3.28 -3.58
N ARG A 195 -13.41 4.04 -2.88
CA ARG A 195 -14.61 3.49 -2.21
C ARG A 195 -15.60 2.80 -3.15
N HIS A 196 -15.70 3.23 -4.40
CA HIS A 196 -16.60 2.61 -5.37
C HIS A 196 -16.03 1.32 -5.99
N VAL A 197 -14.71 1.17 -5.99
CA VAL A 197 -14.01 0.03 -6.61
C VAL A 197 -13.71 -1.07 -5.61
N VAL A 198 -13.47 -0.70 -4.36
CA VAL A 198 -13.07 -1.63 -3.29
C VAL A 198 -14.27 -2.47 -2.85
N GLN A 199 -14.12 -3.78 -2.89
CA GLN A 199 -15.13 -4.73 -2.42
C GLN A 199 -15.02 -4.91 -0.89
N PRO A 200 -16.14 -5.20 -0.18
CA PRO A 200 -16.09 -5.57 1.23
C PRO A 200 -15.14 -6.74 1.48
N GLY A 201 -14.43 -6.70 2.61
CA GLY A 201 -13.41 -7.70 2.96
C GLY A 201 -12.04 -7.49 2.32
N SER A 202 -11.87 -6.46 1.48
CA SER A 202 -10.58 -6.15 0.85
C SER A 202 -9.52 -5.70 1.86
N LEU A 203 -8.26 -5.93 1.49
CA LEU A 203 -7.10 -5.27 2.08
C LEU A 203 -6.66 -4.14 1.16
N VAL A 204 -6.64 -2.92 1.68
CA VAL A 204 -6.29 -1.73 0.90
C VAL A 204 -4.98 -1.16 1.43
N TYR A 205 -3.97 -1.16 0.57
CA TYR A 205 -2.70 -0.49 0.81
C TYR A 205 -2.72 0.89 0.17
N ILE A 206 -2.38 1.92 0.93
CA ILE A 206 -2.32 3.32 0.45
C ILE A 206 -0.87 3.79 0.55
N PHE A 207 -0.30 4.19 -0.58
CA PHE A 207 1.08 4.67 -0.69
C PHE A 207 1.06 6.14 -1.09
N SER A 208 1.33 7.04 -0.15
CA SER A 208 1.27 8.50 -0.34
C SER A 208 2.16 9.20 0.69
N ASP A 209 2.45 10.46 0.49
CA ASP A 209 3.01 11.34 1.53
C ASP A 209 1.91 12.01 2.39
N PHE A 210 0.65 11.82 2.03
CA PHE A 210 -0.52 12.39 2.69
C PHE A 210 -0.54 13.92 2.75
N SER A 211 0.24 14.61 1.91
CA SER A 211 0.31 16.09 1.89
C SER A 211 -1.05 16.76 1.62
N GLY A 212 -1.93 16.10 0.85
CA GLY A 212 -3.29 16.57 0.57
C GLY A 212 -4.37 16.08 1.56
N PHE A 213 -3.99 15.55 2.73
CA PHE A 213 -4.96 15.00 3.69
C PHE A 213 -5.84 16.10 4.31
N ASN A 214 -7.15 15.90 4.27
CA ASN A 214 -8.14 16.85 4.78
C ASN A 214 -9.37 16.14 5.38
N ALA A 215 -10.38 16.89 5.82
CA ALA A 215 -11.60 16.35 6.43
C ALA A 215 -12.39 15.41 5.50
N GLU A 216 -12.39 15.67 4.18
CA GLU A 216 -13.04 14.79 3.20
C GLU A 216 -12.27 13.46 3.07
N CYS A 217 -10.93 13.49 3.09
CA CYS A 217 -10.11 12.28 3.12
C CYS A 217 -10.45 11.42 4.34
N ARG A 218 -10.53 12.03 5.52
CA ARG A 218 -10.94 11.37 6.78
C ARG A 218 -12.30 10.69 6.63
N LYS A 219 -13.30 11.38 6.10
CA LYS A 219 -14.64 10.85 5.87
C LYS A 219 -14.61 9.61 4.96
N HIS A 220 -13.86 9.67 3.85
CA HIS A 220 -13.76 8.56 2.92
C HIS A 220 -13.01 7.36 3.52
N LEU A 221 -11.90 7.58 4.21
CA LEU A 221 -11.15 6.51 4.89
C LEU A 221 -11.98 5.85 5.98
N PHE A 222 -12.68 6.64 6.82
CA PHE A 222 -13.55 6.10 7.85
C PHE A 222 -14.68 5.23 7.27
N GLN A 223 -15.29 5.64 6.16
CA GLN A 223 -16.32 4.84 5.51
C GLN A 223 -15.74 3.55 4.91
N LEU A 224 -14.56 3.62 4.30
CA LEU A 224 -13.87 2.47 3.71
C LEU A 224 -13.46 1.45 4.79
N SER A 225 -13.00 1.92 5.95
CA SER A 225 -12.57 1.08 7.07
C SER A 225 -13.68 0.25 7.71
N LYS A 226 -14.94 0.60 7.47
CA LYS A 226 -16.09 -0.20 7.96
C LYS A 226 -16.19 -1.57 7.32
N HIS A 227 -15.69 -1.71 6.10
CA HIS A 227 -15.85 -2.91 5.29
C HIS A 227 -14.52 -3.48 4.75
N SER A 228 -13.41 -2.81 5.02
CA SER A 228 -12.09 -3.17 4.50
C SER A 228 -11.01 -2.91 5.54
N GLN A 229 -9.94 -3.68 5.49
CA GLN A 229 -8.74 -3.40 6.27
C GLN A 229 -7.88 -2.39 5.51
N LEU A 230 -7.42 -1.33 6.19
CA LEU A 230 -6.64 -0.27 5.59
C LEU A 230 -5.23 -0.24 6.19
N GLU A 231 -4.21 -0.23 5.34
CA GLU A 231 -2.82 -0.01 5.71
C GLU A 231 -2.25 1.14 4.89
N ALA A 232 -1.78 2.18 5.58
CA ALA A 232 -1.17 3.35 4.97
C ALA A 232 0.36 3.28 5.10
N TYR A 233 1.05 3.51 4.00
CA TYR A 233 2.49 3.71 3.95
C TYR A 233 2.75 5.18 3.67
N ILE A 234 3.21 5.92 4.70
CA ILE A 234 3.68 7.30 4.53
C ILE A 234 5.09 7.24 3.96
N ILE A 235 5.24 7.79 2.76
CA ILE A 235 6.53 7.87 2.10
C ILE A 235 7.12 9.27 2.35
N SER A 236 8.26 9.32 3.04
CA SER A 236 8.95 10.58 3.37
C SER A 236 10.39 10.59 2.85
N ASP A 237 10.92 11.77 2.66
CA ASP A 237 12.33 11.96 2.34
C ASP A 237 13.10 12.46 3.57
N PRO A 238 14.37 12.07 3.79
CA PRO A 238 15.18 12.58 4.91
C PRO A 238 15.22 14.09 5.00
N LEU A 239 15.19 14.81 3.87
CA LEU A 239 15.18 16.26 3.84
C LEU A 239 13.86 16.88 4.31
N GLU A 240 12.76 16.15 4.31
CA GLU A 240 11.48 16.62 4.89
C GLU A 240 11.52 16.59 6.42
N LYS A 241 12.25 15.63 6.99
CA LYS A 241 12.41 15.46 8.44
C LYS A 241 13.55 16.28 9.02
N GLU A 242 14.69 16.29 8.35
CA GLU A 242 15.92 16.93 8.82
C GLU A 242 16.23 18.14 7.95
N ALA A 243 16.46 19.30 8.58
CA ALA A 243 16.87 20.48 7.85
C ALA A 243 18.19 20.22 7.08
N PRO A 244 18.35 20.82 5.89
CA PRO A 244 19.59 20.67 5.13
C PRO A 244 20.81 21.21 5.91
N PRO A 245 22.05 20.85 5.52
CA PRO A 245 23.26 21.41 6.10
C PRO A 245 23.22 22.93 6.19
N SER A 246 24.07 23.54 7.04
CA SER A 246 24.10 24.98 7.22
C SER A 246 24.29 25.71 5.90
N GLY A 247 23.36 26.60 5.53
CA GLY A 247 23.34 27.33 4.25
C GLY A 247 22.04 28.07 4.00
N ARG A 248 21.96 28.77 2.87
CA ARG A 248 20.72 29.38 2.36
C ARG A 248 20.16 28.55 1.24
N TYR A 249 18.91 28.14 1.35
CA TYR A 249 18.23 27.27 0.39
C TYR A 249 16.95 27.92 -0.11
N ALA A 250 16.76 27.91 -1.42
CA ALA A 250 15.47 28.22 -2.01
C ALA A 250 14.58 26.98 -1.92
N MET A 251 13.47 27.06 -1.20
CA MET A 251 12.47 26.00 -1.10
C MET A 251 11.20 26.45 -1.82
N SER A 252 10.64 25.58 -2.65
CA SER A 252 9.41 25.89 -3.39
C SER A 252 8.42 24.75 -3.21
N ASP A 253 7.15 25.10 -3.01
CA ASP A 253 6.01 24.18 -3.09
C ASP A 253 5.45 24.08 -4.51
N GLY A 254 6.06 24.84 -5.44
CA GLY A 254 5.69 24.90 -6.85
C GLY A 254 4.80 26.09 -7.21
N GLU A 255 4.22 26.78 -6.23
CA GLU A 255 3.48 28.04 -6.40
C GLU A 255 4.32 29.22 -5.91
N ALA A 256 4.97 29.05 -4.75
CA ALA A 256 5.80 30.08 -4.13
C ALA A 256 7.22 29.55 -3.86
N THR A 257 8.17 30.46 -3.79
CA THR A 257 9.55 30.16 -3.39
C THR A 257 9.89 30.98 -2.15
N ALA A 258 10.35 30.30 -1.10
CA ALA A 258 10.82 30.89 0.12
C ALA A 258 12.31 30.60 0.35
N TRP A 259 13.05 31.56 0.91
CA TRP A 259 14.43 31.37 1.31
C TRP A 259 14.52 30.91 2.75
N VAL A 260 15.13 29.76 2.99
CA VAL A 260 15.36 29.20 4.33
C VAL A 260 16.85 29.25 4.64
N ASN A 261 17.19 29.83 5.79
CA ASN A 261 18.56 29.81 6.31
C ASN A 261 18.68 28.73 7.38
N SER A 262 19.28 27.60 7.01
CA SER A 262 19.52 26.47 7.92
C SER A 262 20.75 26.64 8.82
N GLY A 263 21.52 27.72 8.68
CA GLY A 263 22.66 28.01 9.56
C GLY A 263 22.25 28.29 11.00
N ASN A 264 21.03 28.77 11.24
CA ASN A 264 20.49 29.05 12.57
C ASN A 264 19.95 27.76 13.22
N SER A 265 20.43 27.42 14.44
CA SER A 265 19.97 26.27 15.22
C SER A 265 18.47 26.32 15.53
N LYS A 266 17.93 27.49 15.82
CA LYS A 266 16.51 27.71 16.08
C LYS A 266 15.65 27.37 14.84
N THR A 267 16.10 27.77 13.65
CA THR A 267 15.42 27.44 12.39
C THR A 267 15.41 25.91 12.15
N ARG A 268 16.52 25.24 12.42
CA ARG A 268 16.58 23.76 12.28
C ARG A 268 15.66 23.06 13.28
N GLN A 269 15.59 23.53 14.55
CA GLN A 269 14.67 22.97 15.52
C GLN A 269 13.21 23.14 15.12
N ILE A 270 12.83 24.34 14.69
CA ILE A 270 11.46 24.61 14.20
C ILE A 270 11.13 23.69 13.01
N TYR A 271 12.07 23.53 12.07
CA TYR A 271 11.87 22.67 10.91
C TYR A 271 11.53 21.22 11.32
N THR A 272 12.34 20.63 12.19
CA THR A 272 12.14 19.25 12.67
C THR A 272 10.86 19.13 13.50
N SER A 273 10.60 20.07 14.43
CA SER A 273 9.40 20.03 15.27
C SER A 273 8.11 20.18 14.45
N THR A 274 8.12 21.01 13.41
CA THR A 274 6.96 21.15 12.50
C THR A 274 6.63 19.85 11.79
N PHE A 275 7.64 19.14 11.29
CA PHE A 275 7.43 17.84 10.67
C PHE A 275 6.86 16.82 11.66
N ASP A 276 7.45 16.73 12.86
CA ASP A 276 7.00 15.79 13.89
C ASP A 276 5.57 16.08 14.37
N GLU A 277 5.20 17.36 14.50
CA GLU A 277 3.84 17.78 14.85
C GLU A 277 2.82 17.40 13.75
N GLN A 278 3.15 17.68 12.49
CA GLN A 278 2.30 17.30 11.36
C GLN A 278 2.12 15.79 11.27
N LEU A 279 3.20 15.04 11.46
CA LEU A 279 3.17 13.58 11.46
C LEU A 279 2.29 13.04 12.59
N LYS A 280 2.48 13.50 13.83
CA LYS A 280 1.65 13.10 14.98
C LYS A 280 0.17 13.39 14.77
N LYS A 281 -0.14 14.55 14.18
CA LYS A 281 -1.52 14.90 13.82
C LYS A 281 -2.09 13.93 12.80
N LEU A 282 -1.34 13.62 11.74
CA LEU A 282 -1.76 12.68 10.72
C LEU A 282 -1.93 11.27 11.29
N GLU A 283 -1.01 10.81 12.15
CA GLU A 283 -1.13 9.51 12.83
C GLU A 283 -2.42 9.42 13.66
N LEU A 284 -2.76 10.46 14.41
CA LEU A 284 -4.00 10.50 15.18
C LEU A 284 -5.23 10.42 14.27
N GLU A 285 -5.26 11.20 13.21
CA GLU A 285 -6.36 11.22 12.24
C GLU A 285 -6.54 9.85 11.55
N LEU A 286 -5.46 9.20 11.12
CA LEU A 286 -5.49 7.87 10.51
C LEU A 286 -5.91 6.79 11.51
N ARG A 287 -5.47 6.88 12.77
CA ARG A 287 -5.89 5.99 13.86
C ARG A 287 -7.39 6.08 14.12
N LEU A 288 -7.95 7.29 14.13
CA LEU A 288 -9.40 7.51 14.26
C LEU A 288 -10.17 6.88 13.09
N CYS A 289 -9.57 6.81 11.92
CA CYS A 289 -10.12 6.12 10.75
C CYS A 289 -9.86 4.59 10.75
N ARG A 290 -9.27 4.02 11.80
CA ARG A 290 -8.88 2.59 11.88
C ARG A 290 -7.90 2.18 10.77
N VAL A 291 -7.03 3.08 10.35
CA VAL A 291 -5.98 2.83 9.37
C VAL A 291 -4.69 2.48 10.11
N SER A 292 -4.11 1.32 9.79
CA SER A 292 -2.77 0.95 10.26
C SER A 292 -1.73 1.75 9.49
N LEU A 293 -0.76 2.33 10.22
CA LEU A 293 0.23 3.22 9.64
C LEU A 293 1.62 2.59 9.68
N LYS A 294 2.35 2.73 8.58
CA LYS A 294 3.77 2.42 8.46
C LYS A 294 4.50 3.58 7.80
N MET A 295 5.68 3.90 8.31
CA MET A 295 6.54 4.91 7.70
C MET A 295 7.62 4.25 6.87
N LEU A 296 7.94 4.89 5.75
CA LEU A 296 8.99 4.44 4.84
C LEU A 296 9.73 5.65 4.27
N SER A 297 11.05 5.65 4.45
CA SER A 297 11.90 6.69 3.86
C SER A 297 12.32 6.34 2.43
N THR A 298 12.62 7.38 1.64
CA THR A 298 13.21 7.21 0.29
C THR A 298 14.56 6.50 0.28
N VAL A 299 15.25 6.41 1.41
CA VAL A 299 16.53 5.71 1.56
C VAL A 299 16.38 4.27 2.06
N ASP A 300 15.20 3.89 2.53
CA ASP A 300 14.99 2.55 3.10
C ASP A 300 15.04 1.46 2.03
N ASN A 301 15.56 0.31 2.43
CA ASN A 301 15.54 -0.85 1.58
C ASN A 301 14.23 -1.63 1.76
N VAL A 302 13.39 -1.65 0.72
CA VAL A 302 12.11 -2.39 0.74
C VAL A 302 12.27 -3.90 1.00
N SER A 303 13.49 -4.45 0.84
CA SER A 303 13.75 -5.86 1.14
C SER A 303 13.63 -6.19 2.63
N HIS A 304 13.68 -5.20 3.51
CA HIS A 304 13.60 -5.40 4.96
C HIS A 304 12.17 -5.30 5.52
N ILE A 305 11.22 -4.88 4.67
CA ILE A 305 9.80 -4.80 4.96
C ILE A 305 9.16 -6.16 4.68
#